data_21b8bc77483b470eab8803f089ba6a7c
#
_entry.id   21b8bc77483b470eab8803f089ba6a7c
#
_cell.length_a   1.000
_cell.length_b   1.000
_cell.length_c   1.000
_cell.angle_alpha   90.00
_cell.angle_beta   90.00
_cell.angle_gamma   90.00
#
_symmetry.space_group_name_H-M   'P 1'
#
loop_
_entity.id
_entity.type
_entity.pdbx_description
1 polymer ?
#
loop_
_entity_poly.entity_id
_entity_poly.type
_entity_poly.pdbx_seq_one_letter_code
_entity_poly.pdbx_strand_id
1 'polypeptide(L)'
;MSLPLDELIDQPELVNQRAQEFDWGELLFEYELALDDIRAWLRGLSDEQIHFKPGEKVFSIAEIITHNSFSDEMFWSWITLLVQGRSAAIDPQTLISGDGARNTSRLLDLEAQNEACRTLARTTIDSLPFTPELAATTPHPYFGALNAKGWIYFMALHRGMHRYQCESVIDTPGFPRSASRQTQPREAYQPSQRKKWLKPEPGKKHSSKSKTARKPPGKRKSATRSK
;
A
#
# COMPACT_ATOMS: atom_id res chain seq x y z
N MET A 1 6.46 -16.41 3.08
CA MET A 1 5.81 -16.41 1.75
C MET A 1 6.06 -15.06 1.11
N SER A 2 6.49 -14.96 -0.14
CA SER A 2 6.50 -13.68 -0.82
C SER A 2 5.06 -13.31 -1.16
N LEU A 3 4.66 -12.07 -0.83
CA LEU A 3 3.35 -11.57 -1.20
C LEU A 3 3.23 -11.59 -2.74
N PRO A 4 2.16 -12.10 -3.32
CA PRO A 4 1.95 -12.14 -4.77
C PRO A 4 1.56 -10.74 -5.29
N LEU A 5 2.53 -9.82 -5.22
CA LEU A 5 2.30 -8.40 -5.51
C LEU A 5 1.69 -8.18 -6.89
N ASP A 6 2.21 -8.88 -7.91
CA ASP A 6 1.74 -8.72 -9.29
C ASP A 6 0.27 -9.16 -9.44
N GLU A 7 -0.13 -10.25 -8.79
CA GLU A 7 -1.51 -10.73 -8.80
C GLU A 7 -2.47 -9.72 -8.15
N LEU A 8 -2.08 -9.16 -7.00
CA LEU A 8 -2.92 -8.22 -6.26
C LEU A 8 -3.06 -6.87 -6.93
N ILE A 9 -2.08 -6.49 -7.75
CA ILE A 9 -2.16 -5.29 -8.56
C ILE A 9 -3.15 -5.45 -9.70
N ASP A 10 -3.13 -6.60 -10.33
CA ASP A 10 -4.04 -6.89 -11.44
C ASP A 10 -5.47 -7.19 -10.96
N GLN A 11 -5.63 -7.63 -9.71
CA GLN A 11 -6.90 -7.99 -9.09
C GLN A 11 -7.01 -7.35 -7.69
N PRO A 12 -7.14 -6.03 -7.60
CA PRO A 12 -7.09 -5.29 -6.34
C PRO A 12 -8.18 -5.70 -5.33
N GLU A 13 -9.31 -6.25 -5.81
CA GLU A 13 -10.38 -6.76 -4.97
C GLU A 13 -9.96 -7.98 -4.12
N LEU A 14 -8.88 -8.67 -4.51
CA LEU A 14 -8.37 -9.82 -3.76
C LEU A 14 -7.66 -9.43 -2.46
N VAL A 15 -7.29 -8.16 -2.27
CA VAL A 15 -6.56 -7.74 -1.06
C VAL A 15 -7.30 -8.12 0.22
N ASN A 16 -8.59 -7.78 0.33
CA ASN A 16 -9.40 -8.19 1.47
C ASN A 16 -9.57 -9.70 1.58
N GLN A 17 -9.81 -10.37 0.44
CA GLN A 17 -9.99 -11.82 0.42
C GLN A 17 -8.74 -12.52 0.93
N ARG A 18 -7.57 -12.18 0.42
CA ARG A 18 -6.29 -12.75 0.86
C ARG A 18 -5.99 -12.44 2.31
N ALA A 19 -6.27 -11.21 2.75
CA ALA A 19 -6.06 -10.83 4.14
C ALA A 19 -6.86 -11.67 5.14
N GLN A 20 -8.02 -12.21 4.75
CA GLN A 20 -8.82 -13.09 5.62
C GLN A 20 -8.19 -14.48 5.83
N GLU A 21 -7.31 -14.91 4.93
CA GLU A 21 -6.62 -16.21 5.02
C GLU A 21 -5.54 -16.21 6.14
N PHE A 22 -5.15 -15.04 6.64
CA PHE A 22 -4.13 -14.86 7.68
C PHE A 22 -4.77 -14.57 9.03
N ASP A 23 -4.14 -15.02 10.09
CA ASP A 23 -4.42 -14.49 11.43
C ASP A 23 -3.72 -13.13 11.66
N TRP A 24 -3.97 -12.50 12.80
CA TRP A 24 -3.40 -11.19 13.12
C TRP A 24 -1.88 -11.22 13.30
N GLY A 25 -1.35 -12.31 13.86
CA GLY A 25 0.08 -12.51 14.04
C GLY A 25 0.79 -12.74 12.71
N GLU A 26 0.17 -13.48 11.80
CA GLU A 26 0.69 -13.70 10.45
C GLU A 26 0.71 -12.40 9.65
N LEU A 27 -0.33 -11.57 9.72
CA LEU A 27 -0.36 -10.26 9.08
C LEU A 27 0.71 -9.32 9.65
N LEU A 28 0.88 -9.30 10.97
CA LEU A 28 1.96 -8.55 11.62
C LEU A 28 3.32 -9.03 11.13
N PHE A 29 3.52 -10.34 11.03
CA PHE A 29 4.77 -10.93 10.55
C PHE A 29 5.08 -10.53 9.11
N GLU A 30 4.10 -10.58 8.19
CA GLU A 30 4.29 -10.12 6.80
C GLU A 30 4.64 -8.63 6.72
N TYR A 31 3.98 -7.79 7.54
CA TYR A 31 4.33 -6.39 7.62
C TYR A 31 5.75 -6.16 8.17
N GLU A 32 6.16 -6.90 9.20
CA GLU A 32 7.51 -6.83 9.75
C GLU A 32 8.58 -7.31 8.77
N LEU A 33 8.30 -8.33 7.97
CA LEU A 33 9.19 -8.75 6.89
C LEU A 33 9.42 -7.63 5.87
N ALA A 34 8.37 -6.86 5.53
CA ALA A 34 8.51 -5.70 4.64
C ALA A 34 9.36 -4.58 5.28
N LEU A 35 9.24 -4.37 6.59
CA LEU A 35 10.12 -3.44 7.33
C LEU A 35 11.57 -3.90 7.31
N ASP A 36 11.82 -5.18 7.54
CA ASP A 36 13.17 -5.75 7.56
C ASP A 36 13.82 -5.72 6.18
N ASP A 37 13.06 -5.95 5.12
CA ASP A 37 13.53 -5.86 3.74
C ASP A 37 14.00 -4.44 3.41
N ILE A 38 13.20 -3.42 3.74
CA ILE A 38 13.59 -2.02 3.58
C ILE A 38 14.83 -1.69 4.42
N ARG A 39 14.87 -2.11 5.69
CA ARG A 39 16.01 -1.87 6.58
C ARG A 39 17.29 -2.50 6.05
N ALA A 40 17.21 -3.76 5.60
CA ALA A 40 18.36 -4.46 5.02
C ALA A 40 18.85 -3.76 3.75
N TRP A 41 17.91 -3.25 2.96
CA TRP A 41 18.20 -2.55 1.71
C TRP A 41 18.82 -1.16 1.94
N LEU A 42 18.36 -0.41 2.95
CA LEU A 42 18.93 0.89 3.34
C LEU A 42 20.37 0.78 3.82
N ARG A 43 20.74 -0.33 4.45
CA ARG A 43 22.12 -0.59 4.90
C ARG A 43 23.09 -0.49 3.74
N GLY A 44 24.13 0.28 3.94
CA GLY A 44 25.19 0.51 2.93
C GLY A 44 24.88 1.66 1.96
N LEU A 45 23.81 2.42 2.18
CA LEU A 45 23.63 3.74 1.58
C LEU A 45 24.27 4.81 2.45
N SER A 46 24.74 5.88 1.82
CA SER A 46 25.19 7.09 2.51
C SER A 46 24.08 8.13 2.60
N ASP A 47 24.25 9.14 3.46
CA ASP A 47 23.32 10.26 3.55
C ASP A 47 23.20 11.00 2.20
N GLU A 48 24.28 11.13 1.43
CA GLU A 48 24.24 11.68 0.08
C GLU A 48 23.35 10.86 -0.87
N GLN A 49 23.46 9.54 -0.78
CA GLN A 49 22.67 8.62 -1.63
C GLN A 49 21.18 8.64 -1.32
N ILE A 50 20.81 8.69 -0.03
CA ILE A 50 19.39 8.73 0.34
C ILE A 50 18.71 10.05 -0.04
N HIS A 51 19.49 11.14 -0.13
CA HIS A 51 18.97 12.47 -0.51
C HIS A 51 19.09 12.79 -2.00
N PHE A 52 19.67 11.90 -2.78
CA PHE A 52 19.73 12.09 -4.23
C PHE A 52 18.34 12.25 -4.84
N LYS A 53 18.14 13.34 -5.59
CA LYS A 53 16.89 13.66 -6.30
C LYS A 53 17.04 13.31 -7.77
N PRO A 54 16.33 12.30 -8.30
CA PRO A 54 16.33 11.99 -9.72
C PRO A 54 15.78 13.12 -10.62
N GLY A 55 14.96 13.99 -10.04
CA GLY A 55 14.33 15.12 -10.67
C GLY A 55 13.49 15.92 -9.68
N GLU A 56 13.10 17.13 -10.05
CA GLU A 56 12.40 18.07 -9.16
C GLU A 56 11.10 17.47 -8.55
N LYS A 57 10.37 16.68 -9.35
CA LYS A 57 9.08 16.05 -8.96
C LYS A 57 9.20 14.57 -8.58
N VAL A 58 10.41 14.07 -8.43
CA VAL A 58 10.67 12.68 -8.08
C VAL A 58 11.20 12.62 -6.65
N PHE A 59 10.62 11.76 -5.84
CA PHE A 59 11.05 11.58 -4.45
C PHE A 59 12.48 11.00 -4.38
N SER A 60 13.25 11.51 -3.44
CA SER A 60 14.48 10.85 -2.97
C SER A 60 14.12 9.61 -2.15
N ILE A 61 15.10 8.75 -1.89
CA ILE A 61 14.93 7.59 -1.01
C ILE A 61 14.46 8.03 0.39
N ALA A 62 15.04 9.08 0.93
CA ALA A 62 14.66 9.62 2.23
C ALA A 62 13.20 10.09 2.25
N GLU A 63 12.74 10.77 1.21
CA GLU A 63 11.35 11.19 1.08
C GLU A 63 10.39 10.01 0.97
N ILE A 64 10.76 8.95 0.22
CA ILE A 64 9.95 7.73 0.09
C ILE A 64 9.80 7.03 1.45
N ILE A 65 10.89 6.85 2.19
CA ILE A 65 10.84 6.17 3.50
C ILE A 65 10.06 6.98 4.54
N THR A 66 10.22 8.30 4.54
CA THR A 66 9.44 9.18 5.43
C THR A 66 7.96 9.15 5.09
N HIS A 67 7.61 9.15 3.79
CA HIS A 67 6.24 8.98 3.33
C HIS A 67 5.65 7.65 3.83
N ASN A 68 6.38 6.55 3.71
CA ASN A 68 5.93 5.25 4.22
C ASN A 68 5.65 5.29 5.73
N SER A 69 6.57 5.88 6.51
CA SER A 69 6.40 5.93 7.96
C SER A 69 5.20 6.76 8.38
N PHE A 70 4.98 7.91 7.74
CA PHE A 70 3.80 8.74 7.95
C PHE A 70 2.51 8.02 7.55
N SER A 71 2.50 7.36 6.41
CA SER A 71 1.35 6.58 5.94
C SER A 71 1.00 5.46 6.91
N ASP A 72 2.01 4.76 7.44
CA ASP A 72 1.80 3.69 8.40
C ASP A 72 1.16 4.17 9.71
N GLU A 73 1.63 5.30 10.28
CA GLU A 73 1.01 5.90 11.47
C GLU A 73 -0.48 6.16 11.24
N MET A 74 -0.82 6.69 10.10
CA MET A 74 -2.19 6.96 9.71
C MET A 74 -2.98 5.65 9.54
N PHE A 75 -2.44 4.65 8.84
CA PHE A 75 -3.14 3.38 8.60
C PHE A 75 -3.36 2.61 9.90
N TRP A 76 -2.39 2.56 10.81
CA TRP A 76 -2.56 1.93 12.11
C TRP A 76 -3.64 2.62 12.95
N SER A 77 -3.78 3.94 12.87
CA SER A 77 -4.87 4.66 13.52
C SER A 77 -6.23 4.26 12.94
N TRP A 78 -6.33 4.05 11.63
CA TRP A 78 -7.56 3.59 10.97
C TRP A 78 -7.91 2.15 11.34
N ILE A 79 -6.91 1.26 11.37
CA ILE A 79 -7.09 -0.12 11.81
C ILE A 79 -7.67 -0.15 13.21
N THR A 80 -7.17 0.67 14.13
CA THR A 80 -7.68 0.79 15.50
C THR A 80 -9.17 1.19 15.53
N LEU A 81 -9.62 2.06 14.64
CA LEU A 81 -11.03 2.45 14.53
C LEU A 81 -11.87 1.33 13.92
N LEU A 82 -11.39 0.73 12.84
CA LEU A 82 -12.09 -0.32 12.11
C LEU A 82 -12.39 -1.55 12.97
N VAL A 83 -11.43 -2.00 13.80
CA VAL A 83 -11.64 -3.15 14.72
C VAL A 83 -12.66 -2.87 15.83
N GLN A 84 -13.02 -1.60 16.04
CA GLN A 84 -14.08 -1.15 16.95
C GLN A 84 -15.43 -0.96 16.22
N GLY A 85 -15.54 -1.35 14.97
CA GLY A 85 -16.75 -1.14 14.15
C GLY A 85 -16.96 0.32 13.73
N ARG A 86 -15.95 1.16 13.84
CA ARG A 86 -15.99 2.58 13.49
C ARG A 86 -15.36 2.78 12.11
N SER A 87 -16.19 3.02 11.11
CA SER A 87 -15.69 3.56 9.85
C SER A 87 -15.17 4.97 10.13
N ALA A 88 -13.88 5.20 10.03
CA ALA A 88 -13.36 6.54 10.12
C ALA A 88 -13.91 7.35 8.95
N ALA A 89 -14.26 8.61 9.18
CA ALA A 89 -14.36 9.60 8.13
C ALA A 89 -12.93 9.88 7.62
N ILE A 90 -12.42 8.96 6.84
CA ILE A 90 -11.09 9.05 6.26
C ILE A 90 -11.26 9.84 4.97
N ASP A 91 -10.58 10.97 4.90
CA ASP A 91 -10.47 11.69 3.64
C ASP A 91 -9.52 10.93 2.70
N PRO A 92 -10.01 10.31 1.61
CA PRO A 92 -9.15 9.61 0.67
C PRO A 92 -8.09 10.51 0.04
N GLN A 93 -8.26 11.84 0.08
CA GLN A 93 -7.28 12.79 -0.43
C GLN A 93 -5.99 12.78 0.40
N THR A 94 -6.06 12.46 1.68
CA THR A 94 -4.86 12.33 2.54
C THR A 94 -3.95 11.19 2.11
N LEU A 95 -4.48 10.17 1.42
CA LEU A 95 -3.70 9.04 0.89
C LEU A 95 -2.81 9.41 -0.30
N ILE A 96 -3.18 10.46 -1.01
CA ILE A 96 -2.55 10.85 -2.28
C ILE A 96 -1.63 12.06 -2.09
N SER A 97 -1.84 12.84 -1.01
CA SER A 97 -1.04 14.03 -0.75
C SER A 97 0.36 13.63 -0.29
N GLY A 98 1.34 13.77 -1.17
CA GLY A 98 2.76 13.64 -0.86
C GLY A 98 3.35 14.82 -0.07
N ASP A 99 2.52 15.65 0.55
CA ASP A 99 2.92 16.94 1.14
C ASP A 99 3.80 16.83 2.39
N GLY A 100 3.95 15.61 2.96
CA GLY A 100 4.83 15.36 4.11
C GLY A 100 6.30 15.07 3.80
N ALA A 101 6.66 14.96 2.54
CA ALA A 101 7.94 14.36 2.13
C ALA A 101 9.11 15.38 2.07
N ARG A 102 9.10 16.46 2.84
CA ARG A 102 10.31 17.27 3.04
C ARG A 102 11.17 16.60 4.10
N ASN A 103 12.14 15.81 3.64
CA ASN A 103 12.98 15.07 4.56
C ASN A 103 14.42 15.56 4.54
N THR A 104 14.91 15.96 5.70
CA THR A 104 16.32 16.26 5.98
C THR A 104 16.95 15.21 6.90
N SER A 105 16.26 14.11 7.15
CA SER A 105 16.69 13.06 8.07
C SER A 105 17.93 12.34 7.55
N ARG A 106 18.83 11.94 8.45
CA ARG A 106 19.97 11.08 8.13
C ARG A 106 19.52 9.62 8.03
N LEU A 107 20.36 8.75 7.52
CA LEU A 107 20.07 7.31 7.42
C LEU A 107 19.65 6.71 8.77
N LEU A 108 20.31 7.08 9.87
CA LEU A 108 19.95 6.61 11.21
C LEU A 108 18.57 7.06 11.65
N ASP A 109 18.12 8.24 11.23
CA ASP A 109 16.80 8.76 11.54
C ASP A 109 15.72 7.95 10.79
N LEU A 110 15.99 7.54 9.54
CA LEU A 110 15.10 6.67 8.75
C LEU A 110 15.00 5.26 9.35
N GLU A 111 16.12 4.71 9.84
CA GLU A 111 16.10 3.43 10.55
C GLU A 111 15.29 3.51 11.85
N ALA A 112 15.41 4.61 12.60
CA ALA A 112 14.63 4.85 13.82
C ALA A 112 13.12 4.99 13.51
N GLN A 113 12.74 5.69 12.44
CA GLN A 113 11.34 5.80 11.98
C GLN A 113 10.78 4.41 11.63
N ASN A 114 11.56 3.59 10.92
CA ASN A 114 11.16 2.23 10.57
C ASN A 114 10.93 1.35 11.81
N GLU A 115 11.74 1.50 12.85
CA GLU A 115 11.58 0.77 14.11
C GLU A 115 10.40 1.31 14.93
N ALA A 116 10.13 2.60 14.89
CA ALA A 116 8.93 3.19 15.49
C ALA A 116 7.65 2.62 14.87
N CYS A 117 7.61 2.45 13.54
CA CYS A 117 6.51 1.79 12.85
C CYS A 117 6.31 0.33 13.33
N ARG A 118 7.39 -0.42 13.54
CA ARG A 118 7.34 -1.78 14.11
C ARG A 118 6.73 -1.79 15.50
N THR A 119 7.19 -0.88 16.36
CA THR A 119 6.67 -0.74 17.73
C THR A 119 5.18 -0.39 17.72
N LEU A 120 4.77 0.54 16.88
CA LEU A 120 3.37 0.92 16.71
C LEU A 120 2.52 -0.27 16.24
N ALA A 121 2.99 -1.03 15.26
CA ALA A 121 2.31 -2.22 14.75
C ALA A 121 2.06 -3.26 15.85
N ARG A 122 3.12 -3.63 16.59
CA ARG A 122 3.03 -4.56 17.71
C ARG A 122 2.05 -4.08 18.78
N THR A 123 2.21 -2.83 19.21
CA THR A 123 1.31 -2.25 20.23
C THR A 123 -0.15 -2.25 19.78
N THR A 124 -0.40 -1.96 18.50
CA THR A 124 -1.77 -1.98 17.95
C THR A 124 -2.33 -3.40 17.94
N ILE A 125 -1.57 -4.39 17.47
CA ILE A 125 -2.00 -5.79 17.44
C ILE A 125 -2.24 -6.32 18.86
N ASP A 126 -1.35 -6.03 19.81
CA ASP A 126 -1.47 -6.44 21.21
C ASP A 126 -2.69 -5.80 21.91
N SER A 127 -3.15 -4.65 21.44
CA SER A 127 -4.31 -3.91 21.98
C SER A 127 -5.64 -4.27 21.30
N LEU A 128 -5.65 -5.22 20.36
CA LEU A 128 -6.89 -5.59 19.67
C LEU A 128 -7.94 -6.10 20.65
N PRO A 129 -9.23 -5.79 20.44
CA PRO A 129 -10.30 -6.39 21.23
C PRO A 129 -10.32 -7.91 21.03
N PHE A 130 -10.83 -8.64 22.02
CA PHE A 130 -10.94 -10.11 21.94
C PHE A 130 -11.70 -10.59 20.70
N THR A 131 -12.68 -9.80 20.26
CA THR A 131 -13.44 -10.05 19.02
C THR A 131 -13.39 -8.80 18.14
N PRO A 132 -12.36 -8.66 17.29
CA PRO A 132 -12.25 -7.50 16.39
C PRO A 132 -13.37 -7.49 15.36
N GLU A 133 -13.94 -6.30 15.11
CA GLU A 133 -14.94 -6.12 14.06
C GLU A 133 -14.25 -6.17 12.67
N LEU A 134 -14.84 -6.90 11.72
CA LEU A 134 -14.31 -7.04 10.37
C LEU A 134 -15.28 -6.58 9.28
N ALA A 135 -16.52 -6.23 9.63
CA ALA A 135 -17.49 -5.69 8.67
C ALA A 135 -17.24 -4.20 8.35
N ALA A 136 -16.63 -3.47 9.30
CA ALA A 136 -16.28 -2.07 9.07
C ALA A 136 -15.15 -1.98 8.03
N THR A 137 -15.34 -1.08 7.05
CA THR A 137 -14.39 -0.88 5.95
C THR A 137 -14.13 0.60 5.71
N THR A 138 -13.00 0.88 5.08
CA THR A 138 -12.63 2.20 4.58
C THR A 138 -12.19 2.10 3.13
N PRO A 139 -12.63 3.02 2.26
CA PRO A 139 -12.29 2.97 0.85
C PRO A 139 -10.81 3.29 0.61
N HIS A 140 -10.13 2.46 -0.18
CA HIS A 140 -8.83 2.75 -0.77
C HIS A 140 -9.02 3.09 -2.26
N PRO A 141 -8.32 4.10 -2.83
CA PRO A 141 -8.55 4.56 -4.21
C PRO A 141 -8.38 3.46 -5.28
N TYR A 142 -7.50 2.48 -5.03
CA TYR A 142 -7.16 1.42 -5.98
C TYR A 142 -7.66 0.04 -5.56
N PHE A 143 -7.72 -0.25 -4.26
CA PHE A 143 -8.04 -1.58 -3.73
C PHE A 143 -9.47 -1.69 -3.20
N GLY A 144 -10.30 -0.67 -3.42
CA GLY A 144 -11.69 -0.67 -2.98
C GLY A 144 -11.83 -0.57 -1.46
N ALA A 145 -12.91 -1.09 -0.92
CA ALA A 145 -13.18 -1.02 0.52
C ALA A 145 -12.36 -2.07 1.28
N LEU A 146 -11.41 -1.63 2.10
CA LEU A 146 -10.56 -2.48 2.92
C LEU A 146 -11.05 -2.48 4.37
N ASN A 147 -11.16 -3.68 4.97
CA ASN A 147 -11.34 -3.83 6.41
C ASN A 147 -9.98 -3.80 7.15
N ALA A 148 -9.99 -3.95 8.47
CA ALA A 148 -8.77 -3.86 9.27
C ALA A 148 -7.65 -4.81 8.83
N LYS A 149 -7.97 -6.07 8.52
CA LYS A 149 -7.00 -7.04 7.99
C LYS A 149 -6.51 -6.66 6.59
N GLY A 150 -7.42 -6.21 5.74
CA GLY A 150 -7.09 -5.73 4.39
C GLY A 150 -6.11 -4.56 4.41
N TRP A 151 -6.26 -3.63 5.36
CA TRP A 151 -5.33 -2.52 5.54
C TRP A 151 -3.94 -2.98 5.98
N ILE A 152 -3.83 -3.95 6.94
CA ILE A 152 -2.51 -4.47 7.34
C ILE A 152 -1.82 -5.17 6.16
N TYR A 153 -2.56 -5.99 5.43
CA TYR A 153 -2.03 -6.68 4.26
C TYR A 153 -1.58 -5.68 3.17
N PHE A 154 -2.40 -4.65 2.92
CA PHE A 154 -2.04 -3.57 2.02
C PHE A 154 -0.77 -2.83 2.45
N MET A 155 -0.57 -2.57 3.75
CA MET A 155 0.63 -1.89 4.25
C MET A 155 1.91 -2.64 3.91
N ALA A 156 1.92 -3.97 4.03
CA ALA A 156 3.05 -4.79 3.61
C ALA A 156 3.32 -4.67 2.10
N LEU A 157 2.26 -4.70 1.28
CA LEU A 157 2.35 -4.47 -0.17
C LEU A 157 2.85 -3.06 -0.49
N HIS A 158 2.32 -2.04 0.16
CA HIS A 158 2.68 -0.65 -0.02
C HIS A 158 4.18 -0.40 0.21
N ARG A 159 4.73 -0.99 1.26
CA ARG A 159 6.17 -0.93 1.52
C ARG A 159 6.98 -1.66 0.45
N GLY A 160 6.53 -2.80 -0.02
CA GLY A 160 7.15 -3.51 -1.14
C GLY A 160 7.17 -2.66 -2.42
N MET A 161 6.06 -2.00 -2.75
CA MET A 161 5.95 -1.10 -3.90
C MET A 161 6.96 0.06 -3.79
N HIS A 162 7.05 0.69 -2.63
CA HIS A 162 7.97 1.79 -2.40
C HIS A 162 9.43 1.34 -2.37
N ARG A 163 9.72 0.11 -1.98
CA ARG A 163 11.06 -0.47 -2.14
C ARG A 163 11.49 -0.51 -3.61
N TYR A 164 10.61 -0.95 -4.53
CA TYR A 164 10.89 -0.88 -5.96
C TYR A 164 11.08 0.56 -6.46
N GLN A 165 10.32 1.50 -5.92
CA GLN A 165 10.52 2.91 -6.23
C GLN A 165 11.90 3.38 -5.78
N CYS A 166 12.36 3.01 -4.59
CA CYS A 166 13.71 3.30 -4.12
C CYS A 166 14.79 2.69 -5.04
N GLU A 167 14.60 1.45 -5.50
CA GLU A 167 15.51 0.84 -6.48
C GLU A 167 15.60 1.66 -7.76
N SER A 168 14.48 2.19 -8.23
CA SER A 168 14.46 3.04 -9.42
C SER A 168 15.22 4.34 -9.26
N VAL A 169 15.30 4.89 -8.04
CA VAL A 169 16.15 6.06 -7.73
C VAL A 169 17.63 5.72 -7.89
N ILE A 170 18.05 4.55 -7.39
CA ILE A 170 19.46 4.10 -7.51
C ILE A 170 19.84 3.86 -8.97
N ASP A 171 18.93 3.37 -9.79
CA ASP A 171 19.18 3.08 -11.20
C ASP A 171 19.17 4.35 -12.09
N THR A 172 18.88 5.51 -11.50
CA THR A 172 18.88 6.79 -12.24
C THR A 172 20.29 7.23 -12.59
N PRO A 173 20.55 7.70 -13.81
CA PRO A 173 21.82 8.31 -14.18
C PRO A 173 22.20 9.46 -13.23
N GLY A 174 23.44 9.49 -12.78
CA GLY A 174 23.92 10.48 -11.84
C GLY A 174 23.76 10.13 -10.36
N PHE A 175 23.14 8.96 -10.04
CA PHE A 175 23.11 8.50 -8.65
C PHE A 175 24.53 8.36 -8.08
N PRO A 176 24.82 8.91 -6.88
CA PRO A 176 26.15 8.85 -6.29
C PRO A 176 26.59 7.39 -6.05
N ARG A 177 27.70 6.99 -6.64
CA ARG A 177 28.25 5.63 -6.44
C ARG A 177 29.38 5.70 -5.42
N SER A 178 29.17 5.06 -4.26
CA SER A 178 30.28 4.88 -3.32
C SER A 178 31.21 3.76 -3.80
N ALA A 179 32.52 3.95 -3.60
CA ALA A 179 33.54 2.98 -3.98
C ALA A 179 33.43 1.63 -3.23
N SER A 180 32.63 1.55 -2.16
CA SER A 180 32.51 0.38 -1.28
C SER A 180 31.34 -0.56 -1.61
N ARG A 181 30.44 -0.20 -2.52
CA ARG A 181 29.31 -1.05 -2.88
C ARG A 181 29.72 -2.01 -3.98
N GLN A 182 30.20 -3.19 -3.61
CA GLN A 182 30.22 -4.32 -4.53
C GLN A 182 28.77 -4.63 -4.89
N THR A 183 28.40 -4.27 -6.10
CA THR A 183 27.09 -4.63 -6.68
C THR A 183 27.00 -6.15 -6.76
N GLN A 184 26.23 -6.78 -5.85
CA GLN A 184 25.74 -8.10 -6.15
C GLN A 184 24.93 -8.01 -7.47
N PRO A 185 25.14 -8.93 -8.43
CA PRO A 185 24.34 -8.92 -9.65
C PRO A 185 22.88 -9.10 -9.26
N ARG A 186 22.10 -8.04 -9.45
CA ARG A 186 20.63 -8.08 -9.29
C ARG A 186 20.05 -8.56 -10.60
N GLU A 187 19.03 -9.42 -10.54
CA GLU A 187 18.23 -9.67 -11.71
C GLU A 187 17.75 -8.32 -12.27
N ALA A 188 17.99 -8.13 -13.58
CA ALA A 188 17.67 -6.89 -14.24
C ALA A 188 16.16 -6.63 -14.13
N TYR A 189 15.79 -5.54 -13.48
CA TYR A 189 14.42 -5.07 -13.43
C TYR A 189 13.86 -4.90 -14.84
N GLN A 190 12.71 -5.50 -15.13
CA GLN A 190 12.05 -5.40 -16.42
C GLN A 190 11.32 -4.03 -16.55
N PRO A 191 11.72 -3.14 -17.47
CA PRO A 191 11.13 -1.79 -17.59
C PRO A 191 9.63 -1.76 -17.88
N SER A 192 9.04 -2.86 -18.37
CA SER A 192 7.60 -2.99 -18.64
C SER A 192 6.73 -2.92 -17.38
N GLN A 193 7.25 -3.35 -16.24
CA GLN A 193 6.55 -3.26 -14.96
C GLN A 193 6.58 -1.81 -14.40
N ARG A 194 7.62 -1.04 -14.73
CA ARG A 194 7.84 0.34 -14.28
C ARG A 194 6.75 1.32 -14.73
N LYS A 195 6.22 1.16 -15.96
CA LYS A 195 5.21 2.07 -16.51
C LYS A 195 3.85 1.98 -15.82
N LYS A 196 3.53 0.85 -15.23
CA LYS A 196 2.24 0.61 -14.56
C LYS A 196 2.14 1.35 -13.21
N TRP A 197 3.27 1.60 -12.54
CA TRP A 197 3.34 2.13 -11.18
C TRP A 197 3.57 3.64 -11.08
N LEU A 198 4.24 4.23 -12.06
CA LEU A 198 4.69 5.62 -11.99
C LEU A 198 3.71 6.62 -12.61
N LYS A 199 2.60 6.16 -13.22
CA LYS A 199 1.56 7.04 -13.77
C LYS A 199 0.18 6.48 -13.47
N PRO A 200 -0.55 7.01 -12.50
CA PRO A 200 -1.98 7.06 -12.67
C PRO A 200 -2.21 7.92 -13.92
N GLU A 201 -2.65 7.31 -15.02
CA GLU A 201 -3.08 8.11 -16.18
C GLU A 201 -4.25 9.00 -15.73
N PRO A 202 -4.12 10.32 -15.73
CA PRO A 202 -5.22 11.20 -15.41
C PRO A 202 -6.27 11.00 -16.51
N GLY A 203 -7.37 10.31 -16.19
CA GLY A 203 -8.54 10.31 -17.07
C GLY A 203 -9.17 9.00 -17.47
N LYS A 204 -8.68 7.83 -17.10
CA LYS A 204 -9.49 6.61 -17.28
C LYS A 204 -10.57 6.57 -16.20
N LYS A 205 -11.69 7.28 -16.45
CA LYS A 205 -12.96 6.99 -15.79
C LYS A 205 -13.21 5.51 -15.96
N HIS A 206 -13.23 4.76 -14.85
CA HIS A 206 -13.82 3.43 -14.85
C HIS A 206 -15.26 3.60 -15.34
N SER A 207 -15.52 3.31 -16.61
CA SER A 207 -16.88 3.17 -17.11
C SER A 207 -17.40 1.89 -16.45
N SER A 208 -18.06 2.03 -15.32
CA SER A 208 -18.93 1.00 -14.81
C SER A 208 -19.97 0.75 -15.90
N LYS A 209 -19.78 -0.29 -16.70
CA LYS A 209 -20.82 -0.82 -17.55
C LYS A 209 -21.92 -1.30 -16.61
N SER A 210 -22.90 -0.43 -16.33
CA SER A 210 -24.14 -0.81 -15.73
C SER A 210 -24.75 -1.90 -16.63
N LYS A 211 -24.72 -3.12 -16.15
CA LYS A 211 -25.47 -4.21 -16.79
C LYS A 211 -26.93 -3.80 -16.79
N THR A 212 -27.43 -3.54 -17.98
CA THR A 212 -28.80 -3.28 -18.35
C THR A 212 -29.77 -4.13 -17.50
N ALA A 213 -30.65 -3.42 -16.79
CA ALA A 213 -31.78 -3.98 -16.10
C ALA A 213 -32.58 -4.90 -17.04
N ARG A 214 -32.68 -6.17 -16.69
CA ARG A 214 -33.61 -7.12 -17.32
C ARG A 214 -35.03 -6.60 -17.11
N LYS A 215 -35.71 -6.31 -18.23
CA LYS A 215 -37.16 -6.00 -18.31
C LYS A 215 -37.96 -7.13 -17.66
N PRO A 216 -38.88 -6.83 -16.74
CA PRO A 216 -39.73 -7.88 -16.18
C PRO A 216 -40.72 -8.44 -17.26
N PRO A 217 -41.07 -9.73 -17.21
CA PRO A 217 -41.96 -10.34 -18.17
C PRO A 217 -43.39 -9.77 -18.05
N GLY A 218 -43.95 -9.45 -19.21
CA GLY A 218 -45.27 -8.84 -19.34
C GLY A 218 -46.38 -9.68 -18.70
N LYS A 219 -47.27 -9.02 -17.98
CA LYS A 219 -48.51 -9.59 -17.44
C LYS A 219 -49.40 -10.09 -18.59
N ARG A 220 -49.66 -11.40 -18.64
CA ARG A 220 -50.71 -12.04 -19.47
C ARG A 220 -52.08 -11.54 -19.00
N LYS A 221 -52.80 -10.89 -19.89
CA LYS A 221 -54.21 -10.57 -19.70
C LYS A 221 -55.01 -11.87 -19.73
N SER A 222 -55.67 -12.22 -18.63
CA SER A 222 -56.71 -13.26 -18.60
C SER A 222 -57.99 -12.71 -19.24
N ALA A 223 -58.44 -13.33 -20.31
CA ALA A 223 -59.74 -13.08 -20.90
C ALA A 223 -60.81 -13.78 -20.06
N THR A 224 -61.65 -13.01 -19.42
CA THR A 224 -62.93 -13.50 -18.84
C THR A 224 -63.92 -13.72 -19.93
N ARG A 225 -64.39 -14.97 -20.08
CA ARG A 225 -65.48 -15.35 -20.91
C ARG A 225 -66.71 -15.45 -20.00
N SER A 226 -67.75 -14.61 -20.33
CA SER A 226 -69.08 -14.66 -19.73
C SER A 226 -69.82 -15.87 -20.21
N LYS A 227 -70.57 -16.53 -19.33
CA LYS A 227 -71.96 -17.02 -19.44
C LYS A 227 -72.55 -16.94 -18.04
#